data_6352527c8ae8db4a19811e2e4e3d6512
#
_entry.id   6352527c8ae8db4a19811e2e4e3d6512
#
_cell.length_a   1.000
_cell.length_b   1.000
_cell.length_c   1.000
_cell.angle_alpha   90.00
_cell.angle_beta   90.00
_cell.angle_gamma   90.00
#
_symmetry.space_group_name_H-M   'P 1'
#
loop_
_entity.id
_entity.type
_entity.pdbx_description
1 polymer ?
#
loop_
_entity_poly.entity_id
_entity_poly.type
_entity_poly.pdbx_seq_one_letter_code
_entity_poly.pdbx_strand_id
1 'polypeptide(L)'
;DSIARTRGVRSALGTGVDKDGAIDSSPIGTNTDGSSTIVKDGEITVNGTTYIVRELASQEMKNSAGATWDAGTAGNAINTWSASFGDQIDVIASNNDGMGMAMFTGWSKANNVPTFGYDANSDAVAAIAEGYGGTISQHADVQAYLTLRVLRNALDGVDIDTGIGTADDAGNVLSEDVFYYDEASRSYYALNVAVTAENYESFLDSTVTYEPVSNQLDATAHPTKNVWFNIYNSADNFLGSTYQ
;
A
#
# COMPACT_ATOMS: atom_id res chain seq x y z
N ASP A 1 -0.05 -1.99 -10.24
CA ASP A 1 -0.27 -1.32 -8.94
C ASP A 1 0.22 0.12 -8.93
N SER A 2 1.51 0.43 -9.23
CA SER A 2 2.04 1.80 -9.20
C SER A 2 1.21 2.80 -10.04
N ILE A 3 0.81 2.41 -11.24
CA ILE A 3 -0.06 3.23 -12.12
C ILE A 3 -1.37 3.60 -11.42
N ALA A 4 -2.04 2.62 -10.81
CA ALA A 4 -3.31 2.86 -10.12
C ALA A 4 -3.14 3.75 -8.89
N ARG A 5 -2.08 3.52 -8.09
CA ARG A 5 -1.76 4.34 -6.91
C ARG A 5 -1.44 5.79 -7.32
N THR A 6 -0.58 5.98 -8.33
CA THR A 6 -0.24 7.32 -8.86
C THR A 6 -1.50 8.05 -9.36
N ARG A 7 -2.35 7.37 -10.13
CA ARG A 7 -3.61 7.95 -10.61
C ARG A 7 -4.55 8.31 -9.46
N GLY A 8 -4.63 7.48 -8.42
CA GLY A 8 -5.43 7.75 -7.22
C GLY A 8 -4.97 9.00 -6.49
N VAL A 9 -3.67 9.14 -6.24
CA VAL A 9 -3.08 10.34 -5.61
C VAL A 9 -3.36 11.59 -6.45
N ARG A 10 -3.08 11.55 -7.74
CA ARG A 10 -3.32 12.66 -8.66
C ARG A 10 -4.80 13.03 -8.76
N SER A 11 -5.69 12.03 -8.76
CA SER A 11 -7.14 12.26 -8.74
C SER A 11 -7.57 13.00 -7.48
N ALA A 12 -7.07 12.58 -6.32
CA ALA A 12 -7.40 13.20 -5.04
C ALA A 12 -6.86 14.63 -4.92
N LEU A 13 -5.70 14.89 -5.51
CA LEU A 13 -5.06 16.20 -5.49
C LEU A 13 -5.46 17.10 -6.66
N GLY A 14 -6.25 16.61 -7.61
CA GLY A 14 -6.65 17.33 -8.81
C GLY A 14 -5.50 17.60 -9.79
N THR A 15 -4.36 16.89 -9.62
CA THR A 15 -3.18 17.04 -10.47
C THR A 15 -3.13 15.98 -11.59
N GLY A 16 -2.16 16.10 -12.50
CA GLY A 16 -1.85 15.05 -13.48
C GLY A 16 -2.89 14.85 -14.56
N VAL A 17 -3.73 15.83 -14.81
CA VAL A 17 -4.73 15.76 -15.88
C VAL A 17 -4.06 16.13 -17.22
N ASP A 18 -4.18 15.25 -18.20
CA ASP A 18 -3.70 15.52 -19.55
C ASP A 18 -4.61 16.50 -20.32
N LYS A 19 -4.22 16.82 -21.57
CA LYS A 19 -4.98 17.72 -22.44
C LYS A 19 -6.40 17.23 -22.76
N ASP A 20 -6.67 15.93 -22.64
CA ASP A 20 -7.95 15.29 -22.93
C ASP A 20 -8.80 15.08 -21.67
N GLY A 21 -8.30 15.54 -20.49
CA GLY A 21 -8.98 15.45 -19.21
C GLY A 21 -8.79 14.09 -18.51
N ALA A 22 -7.96 13.20 -19.04
CA ALA A 22 -7.63 11.93 -18.39
C ALA A 22 -6.45 12.10 -17.42
N ILE A 23 -6.45 11.32 -16.34
CA ILE A 23 -5.34 11.34 -15.38
C ILE A 23 -4.19 10.49 -15.94
N ASP A 24 -3.07 11.14 -16.21
CA ASP A 24 -1.84 10.49 -16.62
C ASP A 24 -1.09 9.94 -15.41
N SER A 25 -0.43 8.80 -15.58
CA SER A 25 0.45 8.18 -14.58
C SER A 25 1.93 8.30 -14.92
N SER A 26 2.26 8.97 -16.01
CA SER A 26 3.64 9.19 -16.43
C SER A 26 4.41 10.04 -15.42
N PRO A 27 5.67 9.73 -15.14
CA PRO A 27 6.51 10.58 -14.28
C PRO A 27 6.65 11.99 -14.87
N ILE A 28 6.56 12.98 -13.97
CA ILE A 28 7.00 14.35 -14.30
C ILE A 28 8.50 14.44 -14.10
N GLY A 29 9.38 13.78 -14.46
CA GLY A 29 10.80 13.86 -14.13
C GLY A 29 11.26 15.26 -13.72
N THR A 30 12.40 15.37 -13.11
CA THR A 30 13.13 16.64 -12.93
C THR A 30 13.67 17.17 -14.28
N ASN A 31 13.17 16.63 -15.37
CA ASN A 31 13.68 16.89 -16.69
C ASN A 31 13.30 18.28 -17.17
N THR A 32 14.31 19.02 -17.42
CA THR A 32 14.24 20.32 -18.11
C THR A 32 13.90 20.20 -19.59
N ASP A 33 13.70 18.99 -20.13
CA ASP A 33 13.47 18.75 -21.54
C ASP A 33 11.99 18.86 -21.97
N GLY A 34 11.09 19.16 -21.03
CA GLY A 34 9.68 19.35 -21.35
C GLY A 34 8.91 18.10 -21.78
N SER A 35 9.47 16.92 -21.52
CA SER A 35 8.87 15.63 -21.90
C SER A 35 7.65 15.22 -21.07
N SER A 36 7.31 15.96 -20.00
CA SER A 36 6.08 15.72 -19.24
C SER A 36 4.86 16.24 -20.00
N THR A 37 3.87 15.36 -20.18
CA THR A 37 2.56 15.72 -20.72
C THR A 37 1.63 16.34 -19.67
N ILE A 38 2.05 16.39 -18.41
CA ILE A 38 1.26 16.88 -17.26
C ILE A 38 1.44 18.38 -17.14
N VAL A 39 0.37 19.11 -17.31
CA VAL A 39 0.41 20.57 -17.55
C VAL A 39 -0.42 21.37 -16.55
N LYS A 40 -1.04 20.72 -15.55
CA LYS A 40 -2.03 21.43 -14.72
C LYS A 40 -1.78 21.29 -13.24
N ASP A 41 -1.74 22.44 -12.55
CA ASP A 41 -1.87 22.49 -11.10
C ASP A 41 -3.26 21.97 -10.70
N GLY A 42 -3.33 21.24 -9.58
CA GLY A 42 -4.58 20.81 -8.98
C GLY A 42 -5.18 21.89 -8.07
N GLU A 43 -6.43 21.71 -7.74
CA GLU A 43 -7.14 22.51 -6.75
C GLU A 43 -7.88 21.58 -5.79
N ILE A 44 -7.63 21.74 -4.50
CA ILE A 44 -8.33 20.99 -3.46
C ILE A 44 -8.88 21.94 -2.40
N THR A 45 -10.03 21.59 -1.82
CA THR A 45 -10.60 22.34 -0.70
C THR A 45 -10.63 21.47 0.54
N VAL A 46 -9.94 21.90 1.58
CA VAL A 46 -9.87 21.19 2.86
C VAL A 46 -10.34 22.17 3.96
N ASN A 47 -11.33 21.78 4.74
CA ASN A 47 -11.90 22.60 5.81
C ASN A 47 -12.29 24.02 5.38
N GLY A 48 -12.82 24.16 4.17
CA GLY A 48 -13.25 25.44 3.59
C GLY A 48 -12.12 26.32 3.04
N THR A 49 -10.87 25.86 3.08
CA THR A 49 -9.72 26.54 2.46
C THR A 49 -9.36 25.85 1.16
N THR A 50 -9.26 26.61 0.08
CA THR A 50 -8.84 26.13 -1.23
C THR A 50 -7.33 26.28 -1.38
N TYR A 51 -6.68 25.18 -1.75
CA TYR A 51 -5.24 25.10 -2.02
C TYR A 51 -4.99 24.78 -3.49
N ILE A 52 -4.00 25.46 -4.06
CA ILE A 52 -3.45 25.09 -5.36
C ILE A 52 -2.34 24.06 -5.11
N VAL A 53 -2.45 22.91 -5.74
CA VAL A 53 -1.48 21.81 -5.62
C VAL A 53 -0.65 21.73 -6.89
N ARG A 54 0.65 21.84 -6.73
CA ARG A 54 1.62 21.68 -7.82
C ARG A 54 2.48 20.46 -7.61
N GLU A 55 2.50 19.56 -8.57
CA GLU A 55 3.44 18.46 -8.59
C GLU A 55 4.79 18.94 -9.11
N LEU A 56 5.77 19.08 -8.20
CA LEU A 56 7.11 19.64 -8.53
C LEU A 56 7.96 18.61 -9.29
N ALA A 57 7.88 17.35 -8.91
CA ALA A 57 8.59 16.24 -9.53
C ALA A 57 7.91 14.91 -9.24
N SER A 58 8.11 13.95 -10.11
CA SER A 58 7.82 12.54 -9.87
C SER A 58 8.73 11.65 -10.70
N GLN A 59 9.01 10.47 -10.20
CA GLN A 59 9.93 9.53 -10.84
C GLN A 59 9.50 8.09 -10.58
N GLU A 60 9.67 7.23 -11.57
CA GLU A 60 9.64 5.78 -11.36
C GLU A 60 10.94 5.37 -10.65
N MET A 61 10.82 4.75 -9.47
CA MET A 61 11.97 4.32 -8.67
C MET A 61 12.48 2.97 -9.17
N LYS A 62 13.27 3.05 -10.25
CA LYS A 62 13.88 1.92 -10.92
C LYS A 62 15.39 2.03 -10.83
N ASN A 63 16.05 1.01 -10.33
CA ASN A 63 17.52 1.00 -10.24
C ASN A 63 18.19 0.60 -11.56
N SER A 64 19.50 0.69 -11.59
CA SER A 64 20.30 0.38 -12.79
C SER A 64 20.21 -1.08 -13.25
N ALA A 65 19.82 -2.00 -12.37
CA ALA A 65 19.54 -3.40 -12.72
C ALA A 65 18.14 -3.62 -13.26
N GLY A 66 17.28 -2.59 -13.30
CA GLY A 66 15.93 -2.66 -13.79
C GLY A 66 14.87 -3.04 -12.76
N ALA A 67 15.28 -3.27 -11.50
CA ALA A 67 14.31 -3.53 -10.43
C ALA A 67 13.57 -2.24 -10.06
N THR A 68 12.25 -2.35 -9.94
CA THR A 68 11.34 -1.26 -9.54
C THR A 68 11.10 -1.25 -8.03
N TRP A 69 10.43 -0.21 -7.52
CA TRP A 69 10.16 -0.04 -6.09
C TRP A 69 11.45 0.10 -5.25
N ASP A 70 12.49 0.69 -5.84
CA ASP A 70 13.83 0.74 -5.25
C ASP A 70 13.98 1.91 -4.28
N ALA A 71 14.14 1.58 -2.99
CA ALA A 71 14.30 2.55 -1.91
C ALA A 71 15.60 3.39 -2.06
N GLY A 72 16.67 2.80 -2.60
CA GLY A 72 17.92 3.51 -2.86
C GLY A 72 17.74 4.60 -3.92
N THR A 73 17.03 4.28 -5.00
CA THR A 73 16.65 5.26 -6.03
C THR A 73 15.78 6.37 -5.46
N ALA A 74 14.84 6.04 -4.55
CA ALA A 74 14.00 7.03 -3.88
C ALA A 74 14.83 7.99 -2.99
N GLY A 75 15.78 7.45 -2.23
CA GLY A 75 16.73 8.27 -1.46
C GLY A 75 17.56 9.21 -2.32
N ASN A 76 18.03 8.75 -3.49
CA ASN A 76 18.74 9.60 -4.44
C ASN A 76 17.83 10.67 -5.06
N ALA A 77 16.59 10.32 -5.36
CA ALA A 77 15.60 11.25 -5.91
C ALA A 77 15.33 12.41 -4.95
N ILE A 78 15.06 12.12 -3.67
CA ILE A 78 14.80 13.19 -2.70
C ILE A 78 16.01 14.11 -2.49
N ASN A 79 17.23 13.59 -2.53
CA ASN A 79 18.44 14.43 -2.48
C ASN A 79 18.51 15.40 -3.67
N THR A 80 18.14 14.94 -4.87
CA THR A 80 18.09 15.77 -6.07
C THR A 80 16.98 16.80 -6.00
N TRP A 81 15.78 16.37 -5.58
CA TRP A 81 14.60 17.25 -5.50
C TRP A 81 14.75 18.31 -4.41
N SER A 82 15.29 17.95 -3.25
CA SER A 82 15.56 18.90 -2.18
C SER A 82 16.61 19.95 -2.57
N ALA A 83 17.60 19.57 -3.35
CA ALA A 83 18.56 20.54 -3.89
C ALA A 83 17.94 21.49 -4.94
N SER A 84 16.94 21.02 -5.69
CA SER A 84 16.29 21.80 -6.75
C SER A 84 15.14 22.67 -6.24
N PHE A 85 14.37 22.19 -5.29
CA PHE A 85 13.11 22.80 -4.84
C PHE A 85 13.15 23.25 -3.38
N GLY A 86 13.96 22.62 -2.52
CA GLY A 86 14.18 23.02 -1.13
C GLY A 86 12.87 23.21 -0.34
N ASP A 87 12.66 24.44 0.11
CA ASP A 87 11.51 24.87 0.90
C ASP A 87 10.18 24.94 0.13
N GLN A 88 10.18 24.65 -1.15
CA GLN A 88 8.95 24.54 -1.94
C GLN A 88 8.28 23.17 -1.81
N ILE A 89 8.95 22.21 -1.16
CA ILE A 89 8.39 20.85 -0.96
C ILE A 89 7.55 20.86 0.32
N ASP A 90 6.25 20.84 0.16
CA ASP A 90 5.30 20.82 1.28
C ASP A 90 4.84 19.40 1.65
N VAL A 91 4.91 18.45 0.72
CA VAL A 91 4.46 17.07 0.93
C VAL A 91 5.17 16.10 -0.01
N ILE A 92 5.37 14.89 0.45
CA ILE A 92 5.88 13.76 -0.36
C ILE A 92 4.84 12.64 -0.34
N ALA A 93 4.43 12.18 -1.53
CA ALA A 93 3.57 11.02 -1.70
C ALA A 93 4.34 9.89 -2.37
N SER A 94 4.46 8.77 -1.69
CA SER A 94 5.13 7.57 -2.19
C SER A 94 4.13 6.45 -2.47
N ASN A 95 4.37 5.72 -3.54
CA ASN A 95 3.52 4.59 -3.90
C ASN A 95 3.70 3.36 -2.99
N ASN A 96 4.75 3.32 -2.16
CA ASN A 96 4.88 2.34 -1.07
C ASN A 96 5.73 2.89 0.09
N ASP A 97 5.67 2.22 1.23
CA ASP A 97 6.38 2.63 2.44
C ASP A 97 7.89 2.48 2.32
N GLY A 98 8.39 1.46 1.64
CA GLY A 98 9.83 1.27 1.50
C GLY A 98 10.53 2.45 0.84
N MET A 99 9.93 3.01 -0.23
CA MET A 99 10.42 4.23 -0.88
C MET A 99 10.12 5.48 -0.04
N GLY A 100 8.93 5.57 0.56
CA GLY A 100 8.52 6.65 1.44
C GLY A 100 9.46 6.80 2.63
N MET A 101 9.80 5.70 3.29
CA MET A 101 10.73 5.68 4.43
C MET A 101 12.15 6.11 4.05
N ALA A 102 12.62 5.73 2.86
CA ALA A 102 13.92 6.20 2.37
C ALA A 102 13.95 7.73 2.17
N MET A 103 12.87 8.31 1.68
CA MET A 103 12.75 9.78 1.54
C MET A 103 12.56 10.45 2.90
N PHE A 104 11.77 9.84 3.80
CA PHE A 104 11.51 10.35 5.14
C PHE A 104 12.78 10.41 5.96
N THR A 105 13.48 9.31 6.10
CA THR A 105 14.73 9.25 6.88
C THR A 105 15.86 10.02 6.23
N GLY A 106 15.90 10.10 4.90
CA GLY A 106 16.93 10.79 4.15
C GLY A 106 16.83 12.32 4.18
N TRP A 107 15.62 12.87 4.26
CA TRP A 107 15.44 14.32 4.18
C TRP A 107 14.21 14.86 4.91
N SER A 108 13.02 14.32 4.66
CA SER A 108 11.77 15.00 5.04
C SER A 108 11.55 15.08 6.55
N LYS A 109 12.00 14.08 7.31
CA LYS A 109 11.96 14.10 8.77
C LYS A 109 12.70 15.29 9.37
N ALA A 110 13.91 15.58 8.89
CA ALA A 110 14.74 16.68 9.36
C ALA A 110 14.18 18.06 8.97
N ASN A 111 13.33 18.12 7.94
CA ASN A 111 12.74 19.33 7.41
C ASN A 111 11.26 19.49 7.77
N ASN A 112 10.71 18.57 8.58
CA ASN A 112 9.30 18.55 9.00
C ASN A 112 8.32 18.52 7.80
N VAL A 113 8.69 17.84 6.71
CA VAL A 113 7.84 17.67 5.54
C VAL A 113 7.11 16.33 5.67
N PRO A 114 5.77 16.31 5.72
CA PRO A 114 5.02 15.06 5.82
C PRO A 114 5.23 14.19 4.59
N THR A 115 5.52 12.91 4.84
CA THR A 115 5.69 11.89 3.82
C THR A 115 4.64 10.83 4.01
N PHE A 116 3.92 10.49 2.95
CA PHE A 116 2.89 9.46 2.95
C PHE A 116 3.30 8.28 2.09
N GLY A 117 2.95 7.09 2.54
CA GLY A 117 3.25 5.83 1.84
C GLY A 117 2.03 4.96 1.62
N TYR A 118 2.30 3.68 1.40
CA TYR A 118 1.31 2.64 1.16
C TYR A 118 1.91 1.30 1.59
N ASP A 119 1.11 0.38 2.07
CA ASP A 119 1.37 -1.01 2.50
C ASP A 119 1.30 -1.20 4.01
N ALA A 120 1.37 -0.15 4.83
CA ALA A 120 1.41 -0.20 6.30
C ALA A 120 2.52 -1.11 6.83
N ASN A 121 3.73 -0.96 6.29
CA ASN A 121 4.90 -1.65 6.81
C ASN A 121 5.16 -1.25 8.26
N SER A 122 5.60 -2.18 9.10
CA SER A 122 5.76 -1.98 10.55
C SER A 122 6.70 -0.81 10.90
N ASP A 123 7.75 -0.60 10.13
CA ASP A 123 8.68 0.51 10.29
C ASP A 123 8.03 1.86 9.93
N ALA A 124 7.21 1.91 8.88
CA ALA A 124 6.47 3.10 8.48
C ALA A 124 5.36 3.45 9.49
N VAL A 125 4.63 2.44 9.97
CA VAL A 125 3.62 2.63 11.02
C VAL A 125 4.26 3.17 12.30
N ALA A 126 5.38 2.60 12.74
CA ALA A 126 6.11 3.11 13.90
C ALA A 126 6.63 4.55 13.70
N ALA A 127 7.06 4.89 12.48
CA ALA A 127 7.56 6.22 12.13
C ALA A 127 6.48 7.32 12.14
N ILE A 128 5.19 6.97 12.18
CA ILE A 128 4.11 7.95 12.33
C ILE A 128 4.26 8.72 13.65
N ALA A 129 4.67 8.05 14.73
CA ALA A 129 5.01 8.70 15.99
C ALA A 129 6.17 9.71 15.89
N GLU A 130 6.97 9.60 14.84
CA GLU A 130 8.15 10.42 14.58
C GLU A 130 7.92 11.48 13.48
N GLY A 131 6.69 11.60 12.97
CA GLY A 131 6.30 12.59 11.97
C GLY A 131 6.14 12.06 10.54
N TYR A 132 6.20 10.72 10.31
CA TYR A 132 5.72 10.15 9.05
C TYR A 132 4.24 10.45 8.91
N GLY A 133 3.80 10.97 7.76
CA GLY A 133 2.44 11.52 7.62
C GLY A 133 1.34 10.45 7.68
N GLY A 134 1.65 9.24 7.25
CA GLY A 134 0.73 8.12 7.26
C GLY A 134 0.96 7.13 6.13
N THR A 135 0.23 6.04 6.16
CA THR A 135 0.27 4.98 5.15
C THR A 135 -1.13 4.40 4.91
N ILE A 136 -1.25 3.49 3.97
CA ILE A 136 -2.49 2.77 3.70
C ILE A 136 -2.27 1.29 3.98
N SER A 137 -3.04 0.73 4.91
CA SER A 137 -3.12 -0.73 5.08
C SER A 137 -3.99 -1.34 3.99
N GLN A 138 -3.48 -2.37 3.34
CA GLN A 138 -4.21 -3.19 2.38
C GLN A 138 -4.90 -4.39 3.05
N HIS A 139 -4.81 -4.52 4.37
CA HIS A 139 -5.28 -5.70 5.10
C HIS A 139 -4.72 -7.02 4.51
N ALA A 140 -3.39 -7.16 4.52
CA ALA A 140 -2.72 -8.35 4.01
C ALA A 140 -3.17 -9.64 4.72
N ASP A 141 -3.46 -9.57 6.01
CA ASP A 141 -4.05 -10.62 6.83
C ASP A 141 -5.43 -11.05 6.31
N VAL A 142 -6.30 -10.09 6.01
CA VAL A 142 -7.63 -10.34 5.42
C VAL A 142 -7.50 -10.97 4.04
N GLN A 143 -6.59 -10.48 3.20
CA GLN A 143 -6.33 -11.07 1.88
C GLN A 143 -5.85 -12.52 2.00
N ALA A 144 -4.95 -12.80 2.92
CA ALA A 144 -4.46 -14.15 3.17
C ALA A 144 -5.58 -15.07 3.66
N TYR A 145 -6.36 -14.63 4.65
CA TYR A 145 -7.50 -15.38 5.16
C TYR A 145 -8.51 -15.72 4.06
N LEU A 146 -8.96 -14.73 3.30
CA LEU A 146 -9.93 -14.92 2.22
C LEU A 146 -9.39 -15.90 1.16
N THR A 147 -8.13 -15.73 0.76
CA THR A 147 -7.48 -16.61 -0.23
C THR A 147 -7.46 -18.06 0.26
N LEU A 148 -7.03 -18.29 1.49
CA LEU A 148 -6.96 -19.64 2.06
C LEU A 148 -8.34 -20.26 2.25
N ARG A 149 -9.33 -19.46 2.68
CA ARG A 149 -10.69 -19.94 2.87
C ARG A 149 -11.35 -20.34 1.55
N VAL A 150 -11.26 -19.48 0.53
CA VAL A 150 -11.77 -19.78 -0.82
C VAL A 150 -11.08 -21.04 -1.40
N LEU A 151 -9.75 -21.11 -1.26
CA LEU A 151 -9.00 -22.29 -1.73
C LEU A 151 -9.46 -23.57 -1.03
N ARG A 152 -9.61 -23.54 0.29
CA ARG A 152 -10.10 -24.68 1.06
C ARG A 152 -11.48 -25.10 0.61
N ASN A 153 -12.42 -24.16 0.50
CA ASN A 153 -13.79 -24.43 0.07
C ASN A 153 -13.82 -25.09 -1.33
N ALA A 154 -13.00 -24.58 -2.27
CA ALA A 154 -12.88 -25.15 -3.59
C ALA A 154 -12.31 -26.59 -3.57
N LEU A 155 -11.32 -26.87 -2.72
CA LEU A 155 -10.74 -28.21 -2.55
C LEU A 155 -11.71 -29.20 -1.89
N ASP A 156 -12.56 -28.73 -1.01
CA ASP A 156 -13.58 -29.53 -0.33
C ASP A 156 -14.84 -29.70 -1.18
N GLY A 157 -14.95 -29.02 -2.32
CA GLY A 157 -16.09 -29.12 -3.24
C GLY A 157 -17.35 -28.46 -2.73
N VAL A 158 -17.22 -27.49 -1.83
CA VAL A 158 -18.32 -26.64 -1.32
C VAL A 158 -18.29 -25.26 -1.99
N ASP A 159 -19.35 -24.48 -1.79
CA ASP A 159 -19.38 -23.12 -2.30
C ASP A 159 -18.22 -22.28 -1.73
N ILE A 160 -17.62 -21.46 -2.60
CA ILE A 160 -16.40 -20.71 -2.27
C ILE A 160 -16.59 -19.72 -1.12
N ASP A 161 -17.79 -19.25 -0.88
CA ASP A 161 -18.19 -18.32 0.19
C ASP A 161 -18.55 -19.01 1.51
N THR A 162 -18.55 -20.36 1.55
CA THR A 162 -18.93 -21.11 2.74
C THR A 162 -18.07 -20.72 3.94
N GLY A 163 -18.73 -20.19 4.99
CA GLY A 163 -18.11 -19.81 6.25
C GLY A 163 -17.25 -18.53 6.20
N ILE A 164 -17.27 -17.77 5.10
CA ILE A 164 -16.68 -16.42 5.05
C ILE A 164 -17.63 -15.46 5.78
N GLY A 165 -17.08 -14.63 6.68
CA GLY A 165 -17.87 -13.73 7.52
C GLY A 165 -18.60 -14.41 8.70
N THR A 166 -18.40 -15.73 8.89
CA THR A 166 -18.90 -16.45 10.07
C THR A 166 -17.75 -16.88 10.99
N ALA A 167 -18.04 -17.09 12.27
CA ALA A 167 -17.05 -17.57 13.22
C ALA A 167 -16.46 -18.91 12.76
N ASP A 168 -15.13 -19.02 12.81
CA ASP A 168 -14.43 -20.29 12.70
C ASP A 168 -14.60 -21.14 13.98
N ASP A 169 -14.03 -22.34 13.99
CA ASP A 169 -14.11 -23.25 15.15
C ASP A 169 -13.41 -22.67 16.41
N ALA A 170 -12.53 -21.69 16.26
CA ALA A 170 -11.89 -20.96 17.35
C ALA A 170 -12.65 -19.70 17.78
N GLY A 171 -13.77 -19.38 17.10
CA GLY A 171 -14.59 -18.21 17.37
C GLY A 171 -14.10 -16.91 16.71
N ASN A 172 -13.10 -16.99 15.82
CA ASN A 172 -12.63 -15.82 15.07
C ASN A 172 -13.60 -15.52 13.93
N VAL A 173 -14.02 -14.27 13.83
CA VAL A 173 -14.89 -13.78 12.75
C VAL A 173 -14.15 -12.70 12.00
N LEU A 174 -14.03 -12.86 10.68
CA LEU A 174 -13.62 -11.76 9.84
C LEU A 174 -14.79 -10.76 9.73
N SER A 175 -14.54 -9.52 10.18
CA SER A 175 -15.56 -8.47 10.11
C SER A 175 -15.90 -8.13 8.67
N GLU A 176 -17.18 -7.99 8.36
CA GLU A 176 -17.66 -7.51 7.05
C GLU A 176 -17.23 -6.05 6.77
N ASP A 177 -16.76 -5.34 7.79
CA ASP A 177 -16.22 -3.98 7.63
C ASP A 177 -14.84 -3.92 6.96
N VAL A 178 -14.16 -5.07 6.81
CA VAL A 178 -12.80 -5.11 6.25
C VAL A 178 -12.71 -5.78 4.88
N PHE A 179 -13.83 -6.31 4.37
CA PHE A 179 -13.90 -6.90 3.03
C PHE A 179 -15.27 -6.76 2.40
N TYR A 180 -15.36 -6.96 1.09
CA TYR A 180 -16.64 -7.14 0.39
C TYR A 180 -16.51 -8.15 -0.74
N TYR A 181 -17.64 -8.73 -1.13
CA TYR A 181 -17.72 -9.60 -2.30
C TYR A 181 -18.38 -8.88 -3.46
N ASP A 182 -17.74 -8.90 -4.62
CA ASP A 182 -18.32 -8.39 -5.86
C ASP A 182 -18.78 -9.56 -6.74
N GLU A 183 -20.11 -9.70 -6.87
CA GLU A 183 -20.73 -10.75 -7.68
C GLU A 183 -20.38 -10.66 -9.17
N ALA A 184 -20.20 -9.45 -9.69
CA ALA A 184 -19.94 -9.26 -11.12
C ALA A 184 -18.57 -9.80 -11.54
N SER A 185 -17.56 -9.58 -10.73
CA SER A 185 -16.20 -10.11 -10.91
C SER A 185 -15.98 -11.45 -10.22
N ARG A 186 -16.91 -11.90 -9.37
CA ARG A 186 -16.80 -13.08 -8.49
C ARG A 186 -15.53 -13.01 -7.64
N SER A 187 -15.28 -11.87 -7.06
CA SER A 187 -14.02 -11.58 -6.35
C SER A 187 -14.29 -11.03 -4.96
N TYR A 188 -13.48 -11.45 -3.99
CA TYR A 188 -13.39 -10.82 -2.69
C TYR A 188 -12.36 -9.71 -2.71
N TYR A 189 -12.67 -8.60 -2.08
CA TYR A 189 -11.79 -7.45 -1.94
C TYR A 189 -11.59 -7.13 -0.47
N ALA A 190 -10.35 -7.08 -0.02
CA ALA A 190 -10.01 -6.47 1.26
C ALA A 190 -10.10 -4.94 1.13
N LEU A 191 -10.70 -4.29 2.12
CA LEU A 191 -10.84 -2.84 2.14
C LEU A 191 -9.53 -2.19 2.61
N ASN A 192 -9.14 -1.13 1.92
CA ASN A 192 -7.98 -0.35 2.33
C ASN A 192 -8.35 0.60 3.49
N VAL A 193 -7.43 0.75 4.45
CA VAL A 193 -7.60 1.67 5.59
C VAL A 193 -6.43 2.65 5.66
N ALA A 194 -6.75 3.93 5.83
CA ALA A 194 -5.74 4.94 6.12
C ALA A 194 -5.21 4.77 7.55
N VAL A 195 -3.90 4.65 7.68
CA VAL A 195 -3.19 4.58 8.95
C VAL A 195 -2.50 5.93 9.19
N THR A 196 -2.95 6.63 10.21
CA THR A 196 -2.55 8.00 10.52
C THR A 196 -2.21 8.14 12.00
N ALA A 197 -1.83 9.32 12.44
CA ALA A 197 -1.59 9.61 13.86
C ALA A 197 -2.80 9.29 14.77
N GLU A 198 -4.01 9.18 14.22
CA GLU A 198 -5.22 8.91 14.99
C GLU A 198 -5.41 7.42 15.33
N ASN A 199 -4.82 6.51 14.54
CA ASN A 199 -5.09 5.07 14.66
C ASN A 199 -3.86 4.15 14.53
N TYR A 200 -2.67 4.68 14.29
CA TYR A 200 -1.47 3.87 14.02
C TYR A 200 -1.13 2.89 15.15
N GLU A 201 -1.46 3.23 16.41
CA GLU A 201 -1.18 2.37 17.55
C GLU A 201 -1.84 0.99 17.43
N SER A 202 -3.03 0.92 16.82
CA SER A 202 -3.73 -0.33 16.59
C SER A 202 -3.08 -1.21 15.51
N PHE A 203 -2.13 -0.66 14.74
CA PHE A 203 -1.37 -1.37 13.72
C PHE A 203 0.05 -1.73 14.17
N LEU A 204 0.50 -1.29 15.36
CA LEU A 204 1.82 -1.61 15.91
C LEU A 204 1.92 -3.06 16.39
N ASP A 205 0.84 -3.60 16.93
CA ASP A 205 0.78 -4.91 17.57
C ASP A 205 0.14 -6.01 16.68
N SER A 206 0.31 -5.92 15.38
CA SER A 206 -0.23 -6.93 14.46
C SER A 206 0.57 -8.25 14.44
N THR A 207 1.25 -8.59 15.54
CA THR A 207 1.72 -9.96 15.77
C THR A 207 0.51 -10.86 16.10
N VAL A 208 -0.31 -11.12 15.08
CA VAL A 208 -1.25 -12.24 15.17
C VAL A 208 -0.40 -13.49 15.17
N THR A 209 -0.20 -14.07 16.35
CA THR A 209 0.38 -15.39 16.49
C THR A 209 -0.66 -16.40 16.02
N TYR A 210 -0.55 -16.83 14.78
CA TYR A 210 -1.32 -17.98 14.32
C TYR A 210 -0.72 -19.24 14.94
N GLU A 211 -1.45 -19.90 15.81
CA GLU A 211 -1.08 -21.26 16.23
C GLU A 211 -1.03 -22.16 14.99
N PRO A 212 0.06 -22.93 14.79
CA PRO A 212 0.18 -23.78 13.63
C PRO A 212 -0.96 -24.80 13.59
N VAL A 213 -1.84 -24.70 12.62
CA VAL A 213 -2.97 -25.62 12.41
C VAL A 213 -2.49 -27.06 12.20
N SER A 214 -1.23 -27.25 11.87
CA SER A 214 -0.60 -28.55 11.66
C SER A 214 -0.70 -29.53 12.84
N ASN A 215 -0.88 -29.05 14.07
CA ASN A 215 -1.01 -29.89 15.25
C ASN A 215 -2.45 -30.36 15.54
N GLN A 216 -3.42 -29.90 14.77
CA GLN A 216 -4.85 -30.15 15.00
C GLN A 216 -5.48 -31.11 13.99
N LEU A 217 -4.77 -31.47 12.93
CA LEU A 217 -5.31 -32.33 11.87
C LEU A 217 -4.83 -33.77 12.06
N ASP A 218 -5.75 -34.65 12.44
CA ASP A 218 -5.53 -36.08 12.31
C ASP A 218 -5.51 -36.48 10.81
N ALA A 219 -4.32 -36.74 10.27
CA ALA A 219 -4.12 -37.10 8.87
C ALA A 219 -4.84 -38.38 8.47
N THR A 220 -5.31 -39.19 9.44
CA THR A 220 -6.13 -40.38 9.18
C THR A 220 -7.60 -40.07 9.03
N ALA A 221 -8.08 -38.98 9.63
CA ALA A 221 -9.46 -38.55 9.54
C ALA A 221 -9.70 -37.52 8.39
N HIS A 222 -8.63 -36.87 7.90
CA HIS A 222 -8.72 -35.87 6.88
C HIS A 222 -7.78 -36.14 5.71
N PRO A 223 -8.29 -36.23 4.46
CA PRO A 223 -7.45 -36.43 3.29
C PRO A 223 -6.46 -35.26 3.13
N THR A 224 -5.18 -35.62 2.94
CA THR A 224 -4.12 -34.64 2.73
C THR A 224 -4.25 -33.99 1.36
N LYS A 225 -4.19 -32.67 1.32
CA LYS A 225 -4.12 -31.87 0.08
C LYS A 225 -2.76 -31.18 -0.01
N ASN A 226 -2.15 -31.21 -1.17
CA ASN A 226 -0.90 -30.48 -1.42
C ASN A 226 -1.22 -29.12 -2.00
N VAL A 227 -0.75 -28.07 -1.34
CA VAL A 227 -0.92 -26.69 -1.77
C VAL A 227 0.45 -26.07 -2.03
N TRP A 228 0.61 -25.43 -3.18
CA TRP A 228 1.82 -24.71 -3.52
C TRP A 228 1.61 -23.22 -3.22
N PHE A 229 2.49 -22.67 -2.36
CA PHE A 229 2.60 -21.23 -2.15
C PHE A 229 3.75 -20.69 -2.99
N ASN A 230 3.45 -19.69 -3.82
CA ASN A 230 4.48 -18.95 -4.53
C ASN A 230 4.74 -17.64 -3.79
N ILE A 231 5.85 -17.59 -3.06
CA ILE A 231 6.31 -16.38 -2.38
C ILE A 231 7.20 -15.64 -3.35
N TYR A 232 6.71 -14.51 -3.85
CA TYR A 232 7.44 -13.68 -4.81
C TYR A 232 8.76 -13.13 -4.22
N ASN A 233 8.73 -12.62 -3.01
CA ASN A 233 9.92 -12.13 -2.30
C ASN A 233 9.68 -12.16 -0.79
N SER A 234 10.28 -13.12 -0.12
CA SER A 234 10.14 -13.26 1.35
C SER A 234 10.88 -12.18 2.15
N ALA A 235 11.77 -11.41 1.52
CA ALA A 235 12.45 -10.27 2.13
C ALA A 235 11.68 -8.95 1.97
N ASP A 236 10.61 -8.93 1.19
CA ASP A 236 9.71 -7.80 1.10
C ASP A 236 8.86 -7.70 2.37
N ASN A 237 8.86 -6.54 3.02
CA ASN A 237 8.18 -6.36 4.30
C ASN A 237 6.67 -6.58 4.20
N PHE A 238 6.05 -6.15 3.10
CA PHE A 238 4.62 -6.35 2.87
C PHE A 238 4.31 -7.81 2.56
N LEU A 239 4.98 -8.39 1.57
CA LEU A 239 4.76 -9.80 1.19
C LEU A 239 5.19 -10.75 2.31
N GLY A 240 6.26 -10.45 3.03
CA GLY A 240 6.70 -11.23 4.19
C GLY A 240 5.64 -11.32 5.28
N SER A 241 4.94 -10.23 5.59
CA SER A 241 3.86 -10.20 6.58
C SER A 241 2.62 -11.00 6.17
N THR A 242 2.41 -11.21 4.89
CA THR A 242 1.28 -11.99 4.36
C THR A 242 1.42 -13.49 4.63
N TYR A 243 2.64 -13.98 4.92
CA TYR A 243 2.95 -15.40 5.08
C TYR A 243 3.36 -15.78 6.51
N GLN A 244 3.35 -14.85 7.46
CA GLN A 244 3.58 -15.12 8.88
C GLN A 244 2.28 -15.53 9.57
#